data_3ecf95c53ed5538b72a564aff715fe7b
#
_entry.id   3ecf95c53ed5538b72a564aff715fe7b
#
_cell.length_a   1.000
_cell.length_b   1.000
_cell.length_c   1.000
_cell.angle_alpha   90.00
_cell.angle_beta   90.00
_cell.angle_gamma   90.00
#
_symmetry.space_group_name_H-M   'P 1'
#
loop_
_entity.id
_entity.type
_entity.pdbx_description
1 polymer ?
#
loop_
_entity_poly.entity_id
_entity_poly.type
_entity_poly.pdbx_seq_one_letter_code
_entity_poly.pdbx_strand_id
1 'polypeptide(L)'
;MDGFALGEDIPGNAVQAANTPQLDYLFSQYPFCQLEASGLDVGLPEGQMGNSEVGHTNIGAGRVVFQDLPRISRAIEDGSFFENPAYLAAIRACKESGGALHLMGLLSDGGVHSHIDHLFALLELAKRQEVPQVYVHAFLDGRDVSPTSGLGFVQQLQDKMRELGVGQIADLSGRYYAMDRDSRWERLQRAYDALAGGSAPFAEDPCQAVQASYDAGVTDEFFEPVVCAKGGRIEEGDSVIFLNFRPDRAREMTRALVDPNFGEIKRKRGFLPVHYVCTTEYDASMPNVSVAFPHEKLENIFGEYLSKLGMTQLRVAETEKYAPVTFFFNGGQESVFPGEDRCLIPSPKVATYDLKPEMSAPAITEEAIRRIESGKYDVIILNFAN
;
A
#
# COMPACT_ATOMS: atom_id res chain seq x y z
N MET A 1 -16.72 7.99 19.67
CA MET A 1 -16.06 9.33 19.52
C MET A 1 -14.72 9.09 18.87
N ASP A 2 -14.47 9.71 17.73
CA ASP A 2 -13.20 9.56 17.02
C ASP A 2 -12.10 10.33 17.77
N GLY A 3 -10.87 9.82 17.78
CA GLY A 3 -9.76 10.41 18.51
C GLY A 3 -9.87 10.41 20.05
N PHE A 4 -10.94 9.87 20.61
CA PHE A 4 -11.07 9.72 22.06
C PHE A 4 -10.25 8.51 22.52
N ALA A 5 -9.16 8.78 23.23
CA ALA A 5 -8.21 7.76 23.66
C ALA A 5 -7.86 7.88 25.14
N LEU A 6 -7.36 6.79 25.70
CA LEU A 6 -6.72 6.80 27.01
C LEU A 6 -5.27 7.31 26.84
N GLY A 7 -4.87 8.27 27.64
CA GLY A 7 -3.56 8.87 27.58
C GLY A 7 -3.07 9.29 28.96
N GLU A 8 -1.81 9.71 29.04
CA GLU A 8 -1.23 10.21 30.27
C GLU A 8 -1.89 11.53 30.70
N ASP A 9 -1.93 11.77 32.02
CA ASP A 9 -2.40 13.03 32.60
C ASP A 9 -1.31 14.10 32.45
N ILE A 10 -1.30 14.75 31.28
CA ILE A 10 -0.36 15.79 30.91
C ILE A 10 -1.09 17.06 30.46
N PRO A 11 -0.48 18.25 30.59
CA PRO A 11 -1.02 19.47 30.03
C PRO A 11 -1.30 19.30 28.51
N GLY A 12 -2.55 19.57 28.08
CA GLY A 12 -2.96 19.39 26.69
C GLY A 12 -3.77 18.12 26.43
N ASN A 13 -3.88 17.19 27.38
CA ASN A 13 -4.83 16.07 27.27
C ASN A 13 -6.26 16.59 27.49
N ALA A 14 -6.97 16.86 26.39
CA ALA A 14 -8.32 17.43 26.42
C ALA A 14 -9.34 16.48 27.06
N VAL A 15 -9.15 15.16 26.96
CA VAL A 15 -10.05 14.16 27.59
C VAL A 15 -9.96 14.25 29.12
N GLN A 16 -8.75 14.37 29.65
CA GLN A 16 -8.52 14.51 31.10
C GLN A 16 -8.98 15.88 31.63
N ALA A 17 -8.83 16.94 30.83
CA ALA A 17 -9.23 18.28 31.22
C ALA A 17 -10.75 18.54 31.13
N ALA A 18 -11.48 17.69 30.38
CA ALA A 18 -12.92 17.87 30.16
C ALA A 18 -13.73 17.44 31.39
N ASN A 19 -14.88 18.10 31.57
CA ASN A 19 -15.88 17.68 32.55
C ASN A 19 -16.80 16.62 31.96
N THR A 20 -16.59 15.36 32.32
CA THR A 20 -17.24 14.19 31.69
C THR A 20 -18.06 13.33 32.68
N PRO A 21 -18.96 13.91 33.49
CA PRO A 21 -19.60 13.20 34.61
C PRO A 21 -20.41 11.96 34.16
N GLN A 22 -20.97 11.96 32.95
CA GLN A 22 -21.70 10.80 32.45
C GLN A 22 -20.77 9.68 31.99
N LEU A 23 -19.65 10.00 31.35
CA LEU A 23 -18.64 9.01 30.98
C LEU A 23 -17.98 8.42 32.23
N ASP A 24 -17.64 9.25 33.21
CA ASP A 24 -17.06 8.84 34.48
C ASP A 24 -18.03 7.87 35.21
N TYR A 25 -19.33 8.19 35.23
CA TYR A 25 -20.36 7.31 35.77
C TYR A 25 -20.39 5.97 35.02
N LEU A 26 -20.43 6.00 33.68
CA LEU A 26 -20.46 4.76 32.87
C LEU A 26 -19.24 3.89 33.09
N PHE A 27 -18.03 4.47 33.08
CA PHE A 27 -16.80 3.74 33.35
C PHE A 27 -16.72 3.16 34.77
N SER A 28 -17.35 3.83 35.76
CA SER A 28 -17.39 3.33 37.13
C SER A 28 -18.40 2.22 37.39
N GLN A 29 -19.47 2.15 36.60
CA GLN A 29 -20.61 1.26 36.84
C GLN A 29 -20.67 0.05 35.91
N TYR A 30 -20.06 0.12 34.75
CA TYR A 30 -20.18 -0.89 33.70
C TYR A 30 -18.82 -1.48 33.32
N PRO A 31 -18.76 -2.74 32.90
CA PRO A 31 -17.54 -3.33 32.35
C PRO A 31 -17.10 -2.56 31.08
N PHE A 32 -15.81 -2.34 30.98
CA PHE A 32 -15.18 -1.81 29.77
C PHE A 32 -13.89 -2.56 29.45
N CYS A 33 -13.43 -2.44 28.22
CA CYS A 33 -12.13 -2.95 27.79
C CYS A 33 -11.40 -1.89 26.97
N GLN A 34 -10.09 -2.06 26.90
CA GLN A 34 -9.23 -1.26 26.04
C GLN A 34 -9.03 -1.98 24.71
N LEU A 35 -8.95 -1.25 23.64
CA LEU A 35 -8.60 -1.74 22.31
C LEU A 35 -7.30 -1.07 21.87
N GLU A 36 -6.42 -1.86 21.27
CA GLU A 36 -5.27 -1.29 20.57
C GLU A 36 -5.73 -0.52 19.34
N ALA A 37 -5.05 0.61 19.07
CA ALA A 37 -5.42 1.52 17.99
C ALA A 37 -4.26 1.82 17.03
N SER A 38 -3.16 1.07 17.10
CA SER A 38 -1.95 1.30 16.30
C SER A 38 -1.26 -0.01 15.92
N GLY A 39 -0.34 0.06 14.98
CA GLY A 39 0.53 -1.04 14.60
C GLY A 39 -0.21 -2.29 14.11
N LEU A 40 0.40 -3.45 14.33
CA LEU A 40 -0.09 -4.74 13.82
C LEU A 40 -1.48 -5.12 14.34
N ASP A 41 -1.84 -4.68 15.55
CA ASP A 41 -3.14 -4.96 16.15
C ASP A 41 -4.31 -4.36 15.37
N VAL A 42 -4.04 -3.37 14.53
CA VAL A 42 -5.03 -2.76 13.63
C VAL A 42 -4.69 -2.96 12.14
N GLY A 43 -3.70 -3.80 11.83
CA GLY A 43 -3.31 -4.12 10.45
C GLY A 43 -2.38 -3.11 9.79
N LEU A 44 -1.74 -2.25 10.57
CA LEU A 44 -0.71 -1.30 10.14
C LEU A 44 0.70 -1.86 10.45
N PRO A 45 1.75 -1.32 9.82
CA PRO A 45 3.13 -1.63 10.22
C PRO A 45 3.39 -1.35 11.71
N GLU A 46 4.31 -2.09 12.31
CA GLU A 46 4.70 -1.91 13.70
C GLU A 46 5.13 -0.45 13.97
N GLY A 47 4.67 0.10 15.09
CA GLY A 47 4.96 1.48 15.48
C GLY A 47 4.20 2.56 14.71
N GLN A 48 3.41 2.20 13.70
CA GLN A 48 2.60 3.17 12.97
C GLN A 48 1.33 3.51 13.74
N MET A 49 1.09 4.81 13.94
CA MET A 49 -0.12 5.32 14.56
C MET A 49 -1.35 5.00 13.71
N GLY A 50 -2.44 4.56 14.36
CA GLY A 50 -3.72 4.32 13.71
C GLY A 50 -4.36 5.59 13.15
N ASN A 51 -5.39 5.38 12.34
CA ASN A 51 -6.18 6.45 11.75
C ASN A 51 -7.65 6.03 11.65
N SER A 52 -8.51 6.99 11.31
CA SER A 52 -9.96 6.80 11.26
C SER A 52 -10.39 5.76 10.21
N GLU A 53 -9.73 5.73 9.06
CA GLU A 53 -10.00 4.75 7.98
C GLU A 53 -9.82 3.31 8.47
N VAL A 54 -8.62 3.02 8.97
CA VAL A 54 -8.25 1.68 9.45
C VAL A 54 -9.12 1.26 10.63
N GLY A 55 -9.34 2.15 11.62
CA GLY A 55 -10.15 1.85 12.80
C GLY A 55 -11.60 1.50 12.44
N HIS A 56 -12.25 2.31 11.59
CA HIS A 56 -13.63 2.04 11.19
C HIS A 56 -13.76 0.83 10.27
N THR A 57 -12.77 0.59 9.40
CA THR A 57 -12.72 -0.63 8.59
C THR A 57 -12.65 -1.88 9.46
N ASN A 58 -11.79 -1.90 10.48
CA ASN A 58 -11.66 -3.03 11.39
C ASN A 58 -12.94 -3.27 12.22
N ILE A 59 -13.53 -2.19 12.76
CA ILE A 59 -14.79 -2.30 13.51
C ILE A 59 -15.88 -2.85 12.61
N GLY A 60 -16.03 -2.30 11.40
CA GLY A 60 -17.02 -2.73 10.42
C GLY A 60 -16.80 -4.15 9.92
N ALA A 61 -15.57 -4.56 9.74
CA ALA A 61 -15.19 -5.91 9.32
C ALA A 61 -15.32 -6.95 10.45
N GLY A 62 -15.29 -6.52 11.73
CA GLY A 62 -15.26 -7.41 12.89
C GLY A 62 -13.97 -8.22 13.00
N ARG A 63 -12.92 -7.80 12.32
CA ARG A 63 -11.59 -8.41 12.29
C ARG A 63 -10.53 -7.41 11.88
N VAL A 64 -9.26 -7.73 12.17
CA VAL A 64 -8.13 -6.93 11.69
C VAL A 64 -8.00 -7.05 10.17
N VAL A 65 -8.04 -5.92 9.47
CA VAL A 65 -7.83 -5.82 8.02
C VAL A 65 -6.43 -5.28 7.78
N PHE A 66 -5.54 -6.14 7.33
CA PHE A 66 -4.14 -5.78 7.12
C PHE A 66 -3.96 -4.92 5.86
N GLN A 67 -3.21 -3.83 6.00
CA GLN A 67 -2.71 -3.06 4.85
C GLN A 67 -1.69 -3.88 4.05
N ASP A 68 -1.38 -3.47 2.82
CA ASP A 68 -0.57 -4.28 1.90
C ASP A 68 0.80 -4.67 2.48
N LEU A 69 1.54 -3.75 3.10
CA LEU A 69 2.85 -4.06 3.68
C LEU A 69 2.78 -5.18 4.74
N PRO A 70 2.02 -5.05 5.83
CA PRO A 70 1.92 -6.14 6.82
C PRO A 70 1.24 -7.40 6.28
N ARG A 71 0.32 -7.29 5.32
CA ARG A 71 -0.32 -8.43 4.66
C ARG A 71 0.69 -9.29 3.92
N ILE A 72 1.56 -8.67 3.12
CA ILE A 72 2.60 -9.37 2.35
C ILE A 72 3.66 -9.93 3.30
N SER A 73 4.10 -9.15 4.31
CA SER A 73 5.08 -9.59 5.30
C SER A 73 4.59 -10.83 6.06
N ARG A 74 3.33 -10.86 6.50
CA ARG A 74 2.72 -12.05 7.12
C ARG A 74 2.66 -13.25 6.19
N ALA A 75 2.35 -13.04 4.91
CA ALA A 75 2.36 -14.13 3.93
C ALA A 75 3.77 -14.72 3.75
N ILE A 76 4.82 -13.93 3.92
CA ILE A 76 6.21 -14.40 3.95
C ILE A 76 6.46 -15.22 5.21
N GLU A 77 6.03 -14.74 6.38
CA GLU A 77 6.21 -15.40 7.68
C GLU A 77 5.49 -16.75 7.77
N ASP A 78 4.24 -16.82 7.30
CA ASP A 78 3.43 -18.06 7.32
C ASP A 78 3.71 -18.98 6.13
N GLY A 79 4.51 -18.55 5.17
CA GLY A 79 4.92 -19.31 3.99
C GLY A 79 3.97 -19.26 2.81
N SER A 80 2.77 -18.70 2.93
CA SER A 80 1.79 -18.62 1.83
C SER A 80 2.25 -17.75 0.65
N PHE A 81 3.18 -16.81 0.88
CA PHE A 81 3.85 -16.04 -0.15
C PHE A 81 4.52 -16.95 -1.21
N PHE A 82 5.16 -18.04 -0.76
CA PHE A 82 5.89 -18.96 -1.63
C PHE A 82 4.96 -19.90 -2.42
N GLU A 83 3.69 -19.91 -2.07
CA GLU A 83 2.63 -20.67 -2.76
C GLU A 83 1.75 -19.75 -3.63
N ASN A 84 2.06 -18.46 -3.72
CA ASN A 84 1.25 -17.49 -4.47
C ASN A 84 1.12 -17.90 -5.94
N PRO A 85 -0.12 -18.10 -6.43
CA PRO A 85 -0.35 -18.68 -7.76
C PRO A 85 0.13 -17.77 -8.90
N ALA A 86 0.09 -16.43 -8.74
CA ALA A 86 0.55 -15.49 -9.76
C ALA A 86 2.07 -15.52 -9.90
N TYR A 87 2.80 -15.54 -8.79
CA TYR A 87 4.25 -15.66 -8.80
C TYR A 87 4.70 -17.00 -9.38
N LEU A 88 4.07 -18.10 -8.97
CA LEU A 88 4.39 -19.44 -9.48
C LEU A 88 4.05 -19.57 -10.96
N ALA A 89 2.99 -18.94 -11.46
CA ALA A 89 2.65 -18.93 -12.88
C ALA A 89 3.70 -18.19 -13.70
N ALA A 90 4.16 -17.01 -13.25
CA ALA A 90 5.22 -16.26 -13.92
C ALA A 90 6.53 -17.05 -13.97
N ILE A 91 6.90 -17.70 -12.87
CA ILE A 91 8.11 -18.54 -12.80
C ILE A 91 8.01 -19.73 -13.77
N ARG A 92 6.86 -20.40 -13.84
CA ARG A 92 6.66 -21.48 -14.81
C ARG A 92 6.78 -20.97 -16.23
N ALA A 93 6.16 -19.85 -16.55
CA ALA A 93 6.19 -19.26 -17.87
C ALA A 93 7.62 -18.96 -18.35
N CYS A 94 8.45 -18.33 -17.53
CA CYS A 94 9.84 -18.05 -17.92
C CYS A 94 10.68 -19.34 -18.07
N LYS A 95 10.43 -20.36 -17.24
CA LYS A 95 11.11 -21.67 -17.40
C LYS A 95 10.70 -22.39 -18.67
N GLU A 96 9.42 -22.35 -19.05
CA GLU A 96 8.90 -22.95 -20.26
C GLU A 96 9.36 -22.24 -21.53
N SER A 97 9.46 -20.92 -21.51
CA SER A 97 9.99 -20.11 -22.61
C SER A 97 11.52 -20.19 -22.75
N GLY A 98 12.22 -20.62 -21.70
CA GLY A 98 13.67 -20.51 -21.60
C GLY A 98 14.14 -19.08 -21.33
N GLY A 99 13.24 -18.19 -20.93
CA GLY A 99 13.50 -16.79 -20.60
C GLY A 99 14.01 -16.59 -19.18
N ALA A 100 14.13 -15.33 -18.79
CA ALA A 100 14.57 -14.91 -17.47
C ALA A 100 13.41 -14.45 -16.59
N LEU A 101 13.62 -14.49 -15.26
CA LEU A 101 12.77 -13.84 -14.27
C LEU A 101 13.36 -12.47 -13.91
N HIS A 102 12.60 -11.43 -14.11
CA HIS A 102 12.94 -10.06 -13.75
C HIS A 102 12.16 -9.62 -12.52
N LEU A 103 12.88 -9.19 -11.48
CA LEU A 103 12.31 -8.60 -10.26
C LEU A 103 12.61 -7.12 -10.30
N MET A 104 11.61 -6.26 -10.26
CA MET A 104 11.85 -4.83 -10.30
C MET A 104 11.08 -4.07 -9.22
N GLY A 105 11.63 -2.97 -8.74
CA GLY A 105 10.97 -2.11 -7.78
C GLY A 105 11.91 -1.27 -6.93
N LEU A 106 11.31 -0.51 -6.01
CA LEU A 106 12.02 0.37 -5.11
C LEU A 106 12.80 -0.43 -4.08
N LEU A 107 14.09 -0.15 -3.96
CA LEU A 107 15.03 -0.84 -3.08
C LEU A 107 15.27 -0.02 -1.82
N SER A 108 14.43 -0.21 -0.80
CA SER A 108 14.60 0.35 0.54
C SER A 108 13.76 -0.41 1.57
N ASP A 109 13.94 -0.08 2.84
CA ASP A 109 13.13 -0.54 3.98
C ASP A 109 12.07 0.49 4.41
N GLY A 110 11.89 1.56 3.64
CA GLY A 110 10.98 2.67 3.97
C GLY A 110 9.50 2.28 4.08
N GLY A 111 9.09 1.16 3.48
CA GLY A 111 7.75 0.58 3.65
C GLY A 111 6.60 1.40 3.08
N VAL A 112 6.88 2.40 2.23
CA VAL A 112 5.86 3.27 1.62
C VAL A 112 5.37 2.72 0.28
N HIS A 113 6.26 2.25 -0.56
CA HIS A 113 5.96 1.70 -1.88
C HIS A 113 6.31 0.22 -2.02
N SER A 114 7.33 -0.21 -1.29
CA SER A 114 7.92 -1.55 -1.30
C SER A 114 8.63 -1.80 0.02
N HIS A 115 9.14 -3.01 0.19
CA HIS A 115 10.04 -3.33 1.28
C HIS A 115 11.13 -4.30 0.78
N ILE A 116 12.38 -4.09 1.21
CA ILE A 116 13.52 -4.91 0.77
C ILE A 116 13.34 -6.40 1.11
N ASP A 117 12.72 -6.72 2.24
CA ASP A 117 12.45 -8.11 2.64
C ASP A 117 11.51 -8.83 1.68
N HIS A 118 10.59 -8.11 1.00
CA HIS A 118 9.73 -8.70 -0.02
C HIS A 118 10.55 -9.06 -1.27
N LEU A 119 11.56 -8.26 -1.64
CA LEU A 119 12.51 -8.61 -2.70
C LEU A 119 13.34 -9.84 -2.32
N PHE A 120 13.80 -9.91 -1.06
CA PHE A 120 14.54 -11.07 -0.57
C PHE A 120 13.70 -12.35 -0.61
N ALA A 121 12.42 -12.25 -0.26
CA ALA A 121 11.48 -13.37 -0.38
C ALA A 121 11.25 -13.81 -1.83
N LEU A 122 11.18 -12.86 -2.79
CA LEU A 122 11.11 -13.20 -4.22
C LEU A 122 12.38 -13.89 -4.74
N LEU A 123 13.56 -13.46 -4.29
CA LEU A 123 14.82 -14.15 -4.59
C LEU A 123 14.87 -15.57 -4.00
N GLU A 124 14.39 -15.72 -2.77
CA GLU A 124 14.25 -17.04 -2.14
C GLU A 124 13.26 -17.93 -2.88
N LEU A 125 12.11 -17.39 -3.30
CA LEU A 125 11.15 -18.09 -4.15
C LEU A 125 11.79 -18.55 -5.45
N ALA A 126 12.53 -17.68 -6.12
CA ALA A 126 13.25 -18.02 -7.35
C ALA A 126 14.27 -19.15 -7.14
N LYS A 127 15.00 -19.15 -6.00
CA LYS A 127 15.91 -20.23 -5.60
C LYS A 127 15.15 -21.53 -5.37
N ARG A 128 14.06 -21.51 -4.58
CA ARG A 128 13.21 -22.69 -4.29
C ARG A 128 12.66 -23.31 -5.56
N GLN A 129 12.36 -22.49 -6.55
CA GLN A 129 11.84 -22.91 -7.85
C GLN A 129 12.94 -23.19 -8.89
N GLU A 130 14.22 -23.13 -8.50
CA GLU A 130 15.36 -23.40 -9.38
C GLU A 130 15.31 -22.59 -10.70
N VAL A 131 15.02 -21.29 -10.61
CA VAL A 131 14.97 -20.41 -11.80
C VAL A 131 16.40 -20.19 -12.32
N PRO A 132 16.69 -20.52 -13.61
CA PRO A 132 18.06 -20.47 -14.12
C PRO A 132 18.65 -19.07 -14.22
N GLN A 133 17.83 -18.08 -14.58
CA GLN A 133 18.26 -16.69 -14.78
C GLN A 133 17.30 -15.74 -14.04
N VAL A 134 17.85 -14.99 -13.11
CA VAL A 134 17.10 -14.00 -12.30
C VAL A 134 17.85 -12.68 -12.34
N TYR A 135 17.16 -11.63 -12.72
CA TYR A 135 17.66 -10.27 -12.78
C TYR A 135 16.88 -9.33 -11.88
N VAL A 136 17.57 -8.40 -11.22
CA VAL A 136 16.93 -7.38 -10.39
C VAL A 136 17.17 -6.00 -10.99
N HIS A 137 16.08 -5.28 -11.23
CA HIS A 137 16.04 -3.89 -11.64
C HIS A 137 15.73 -3.06 -10.39
N ALA A 138 16.77 -2.51 -9.77
CA ALA A 138 16.63 -1.87 -8.47
C ALA A 138 16.47 -0.36 -8.62
N PHE A 139 15.36 0.17 -8.07
CA PHE A 139 15.11 1.61 -8.03
C PHE A 139 15.57 2.17 -6.70
N LEU A 140 16.46 3.18 -6.72
CA LEU A 140 16.97 3.82 -5.52
C LEU A 140 15.98 4.85 -4.99
N ASP A 141 15.82 4.92 -3.66
CA ASP A 141 14.77 5.68 -3.00
C ASP A 141 15.18 7.13 -2.69
N GLY A 142 15.88 7.36 -1.60
CA GLY A 142 16.35 8.68 -1.17
C GLY A 142 15.26 9.69 -0.82
N ARG A 143 13.99 9.27 -0.72
CA ARG A 143 12.84 10.11 -0.40
C ARG A 143 12.06 9.59 0.80
N ASP A 144 11.77 8.30 0.85
CA ASP A 144 11.09 7.65 1.98
C ASP A 144 12.09 7.19 3.04
N VAL A 145 13.38 7.16 2.67
CA VAL A 145 14.54 6.91 3.53
C VAL A 145 15.61 7.98 3.28
N SER A 146 16.74 7.90 4.01
CA SER A 146 17.85 8.86 3.85
C SER A 146 18.31 8.98 2.40
N PRO A 147 18.62 10.20 1.90
CA PRO A 147 18.98 10.46 0.51
C PRO A 147 20.22 9.73 -0.01
N THR A 148 21.03 9.17 0.87
CA THR A 148 22.29 8.47 0.55
C THR A 148 22.36 7.08 1.18
N SER A 149 21.22 6.45 1.47
CA SER A 149 21.14 5.10 2.04
C SER A 149 21.19 3.99 0.99
N GLY A 150 21.01 4.32 -0.30
CA GLY A 150 20.92 3.38 -1.40
C GLY A 150 22.14 2.48 -1.54
N LEU A 151 23.34 3.00 -1.28
CA LEU A 151 24.57 2.19 -1.30
C LEU A 151 24.48 1.01 -0.33
N GLY A 152 23.98 1.26 0.89
CA GLY A 152 23.78 0.21 1.89
C GLY A 152 22.75 -0.84 1.46
N PHE A 153 21.65 -0.44 0.81
CA PHE A 153 20.65 -1.36 0.28
C PHE A 153 21.15 -2.17 -0.92
N VAL A 154 21.92 -1.54 -1.82
CA VAL A 154 22.57 -2.26 -2.94
C VAL A 154 23.53 -3.32 -2.41
N GLN A 155 24.32 -2.99 -1.39
CA GLN A 155 25.23 -3.95 -0.75
C GLN A 155 24.45 -5.12 -0.10
N GLN A 156 23.39 -4.84 0.65
CA GLN A 156 22.54 -5.87 1.25
C GLN A 156 21.92 -6.78 0.18
N LEU A 157 21.47 -6.22 -0.94
CA LEU A 157 20.95 -6.99 -2.06
C LEU A 157 22.00 -7.91 -2.68
N GLN A 158 23.23 -7.41 -2.91
CA GLN A 158 24.33 -8.24 -3.42
C GLN A 158 24.72 -9.36 -2.43
N ASP A 159 24.73 -9.06 -1.14
CA ASP A 159 25.04 -10.04 -0.10
C ASP A 159 23.95 -11.14 -0.07
N LYS A 160 22.67 -10.76 -0.14
CA LYS A 160 21.57 -11.72 -0.20
C LYS A 160 21.60 -12.59 -1.46
N MET A 161 21.86 -12.02 -2.61
CA MET A 161 22.01 -12.78 -3.86
C MET A 161 23.18 -13.78 -3.77
N ARG A 162 24.29 -13.37 -3.14
CA ARG A 162 25.46 -14.23 -2.93
C ARG A 162 25.16 -15.37 -1.95
N GLU A 163 24.46 -15.08 -0.85
CA GLU A 163 23.99 -16.07 0.12
C GLU A 163 23.09 -17.11 -0.53
N LEU A 164 22.13 -16.67 -1.33
CA LEU A 164 21.17 -17.54 -2.00
C LEU A 164 21.76 -18.27 -3.21
N GLY A 165 22.83 -17.74 -3.81
CA GLY A 165 23.40 -18.24 -5.05
C GLY A 165 22.50 -18.00 -6.26
N VAL A 166 21.64 -16.96 -6.23
CA VAL A 166 20.68 -16.64 -7.29
C VAL A 166 20.55 -15.14 -7.46
N GLY A 167 20.37 -14.70 -8.70
CA GLY A 167 20.11 -13.31 -9.06
C GLY A 167 21.36 -12.50 -9.38
N GLN A 168 21.14 -11.46 -10.18
CA GLN A 168 22.13 -10.45 -10.54
C GLN A 168 21.41 -9.10 -10.68
N ILE A 169 22.04 -8.01 -10.21
CA ILE A 169 21.53 -6.66 -10.47
C ILE A 169 21.69 -6.35 -11.96
N ALA A 170 20.59 -6.16 -12.65
CA ALA A 170 20.53 -5.85 -14.08
C ALA A 170 20.84 -4.38 -14.35
N ASP A 171 20.19 -3.52 -13.60
CA ASP A 171 20.35 -2.07 -13.66
C ASP A 171 19.99 -1.40 -12.34
N LEU A 172 20.40 -0.15 -12.21
CA LEU A 172 20.05 0.77 -11.15
C LEU A 172 19.45 2.03 -11.75
N SER A 173 18.43 2.57 -11.10
CA SER A 173 17.79 3.83 -11.51
C SER A 173 17.23 4.55 -10.29
N GLY A 174 17.42 5.85 -10.15
CA GLY A 174 16.71 6.64 -9.14
C GLY A 174 15.21 6.64 -9.39
N ARG A 175 14.43 6.67 -8.32
CA ARG A 175 12.95 6.69 -8.39
C ARG A 175 12.39 7.89 -9.16
N TYR A 176 13.14 8.98 -9.27
CA TYR A 176 12.81 10.14 -10.08
C TYR A 176 12.54 9.78 -11.54
N TYR A 177 13.26 8.77 -12.06
CA TYR A 177 13.11 8.26 -13.41
C TYR A 177 12.17 7.06 -13.51
N ALA A 178 12.37 6.07 -12.64
CA ALA A 178 11.67 4.78 -12.74
C ALA A 178 10.26 4.78 -12.13
N MET A 179 9.96 5.77 -11.30
CA MET A 179 8.70 5.85 -10.54
C MET A 179 8.02 7.22 -10.70
N ASP A 180 8.05 7.78 -11.91
CA ASP A 180 7.26 8.96 -12.23
C ASP A 180 5.75 8.67 -12.09
N ARG A 181 4.96 9.69 -11.80
CA ARG A 181 3.50 9.64 -11.72
C ARG A 181 2.81 10.88 -12.29
N ASP A 182 3.62 11.77 -12.84
CA ASP A 182 3.19 13.11 -13.28
C ASP A 182 3.26 13.23 -14.81
N SER A 183 3.31 12.07 -15.52
CA SER A 183 3.38 11.98 -16.99
C SER A 183 4.62 12.68 -17.57
N ARG A 184 5.73 12.58 -16.85
CA ARG A 184 7.03 13.06 -17.31
C ARG A 184 7.74 11.97 -18.13
N TRP A 185 7.23 11.76 -19.34
CA TRP A 185 7.64 10.64 -20.20
C TRP A 185 9.13 10.63 -20.53
N GLU A 186 9.79 11.78 -20.55
CA GLU A 186 11.23 11.91 -20.74
C GLU A 186 12.03 11.26 -19.57
N ARG A 187 11.49 11.24 -18.35
CA ARG A 187 12.10 10.57 -17.21
C ARG A 187 11.91 9.08 -17.33
N LEU A 188 10.66 8.66 -17.52
CA LEU A 188 10.29 7.26 -17.69
C LEU A 188 11.08 6.60 -18.82
N GLN A 189 11.25 7.31 -19.96
CA GLN A 189 12.02 6.84 -21.11
C GLN A 189 13.43 6.43 -20.73
N ARG A 190 14.12 7.20 -19.87
CA ARG A 190 15.49 6.92 -19.45
C ARG A 190 15.59 5.64 -18.63
N ALA A 191 14.66 5.43 -17.69
CA ALA A 191 14.59 4.20 -16.92
C ALA A 191 14.19 3.00 -17.82
N TYR A 192 13.18 3.17 -18.68
CA TYR A 192 12.77 2.15 -19.65
C TYR A 192 13.92 1.73 -20.59
N ASP A 193 14.74 2.69 -21.02
CA ASP A 193 15.89 2.41 -21.87
C ASP A 193 16.94 1.55 -21.15
N ALA A 194 17.11 1.65 -19.84
CA ALA A 194 17.95 0.76 -19.06
C ALA A 194 17.33 -0.65 -18.92
N LEU A 195 16.03 -0.71 -18.61
CA LEU A 195 15.30 -1.96 -18.39
C LEU A 195 15.16 -2.82 -19.65
N ALA A 196 14.77 -2.22 -20.77
CA ALA A 196 14.36 -2.94 -21.98
C ALA A 196 14.99 -2.40 -23.27
N GLY A 197 15.40 -1.14 -23.29
CA GLY A 197 15.89 -0.46 -24.50
C GLY A 197 17.38 -0.67 -24.81
N GLY A 198 18.20 -0.92 -23.80
CA GLY A 198 19.65 -1.22 -23.96
C GLY A 198 20.52 -0.03 -24.33
N SER A 199 20.14 1.20 -23.94
CA SER A 199 20.90 2.42 -24.29
C SER A 199 21.35 3.27 -23.10
N ALA A 200 21.38 2.72 -21.89
CA ALA A 200 21.93 3.35 -20.71
C ALA A 200 23.45 3.06 -20.56
N PRO A 201 24.22 3.91 -19.85
CA PRO A 201 25.61 3.64 -19.53
C PRO A 201 25.78 2.29 -18.81
N PHE A 202 26.93 1.65 -19.00
CA PHE A 202 27.26 0.39 -18.32
C PHE A 202 28.18 0.65 -17.12
N ALA A 203 27.85 0.07 -15.98
CA ALA A 203 28.65 0.08 -14.76
C ALA A 203 28.78 -1.34 -14.23
N GLU A 204 29.98 -1.91 -14.26
CA GLU A 204 30.23 -3.30 -13.86
C GLU A 204 29.96 -3.56 -12.37
N ASP A 205 30.27 -2.57 -11.52
CA ASP A 205 30.05 -2.64 -10.08
C ASP A 205 28.94 -1.67 -9.67
N PRO A 206 27.75 -2.19 -9.26
CA PRO A 206 26.63 -1.36 -8.81
C PRO A 206 26.97 -0.46 -7.61
N CYS A 207 27.75 -0.96 -6.64
CA CYS A 207 28.13 -0.17 -5.46
C CYS A 207 29.06 0.97 -5.83
N GLN A 208 30.03 0.75 -6.71
CA GLN A 208 30.91 1.80 -7.21
C GLN A 208 30.14 2.85 -8.01
N ALA A 209 29.12 2.45 -8.80
CA ALA A 209 28.29 3.38 -9.53
C ALA A 209 27.51 4.31 -8.58
N VAL A 210 26.93 3.77 -7.50
CA VAL A 210 26.23 4.58 -6.49
C VAL A 210 27.20 5.51 -5.76
N GLN A 211 28.38 5.03 -5.34
CA GLN A 211 29.39 5.86 -4.69
C GLN A 211 29.86 7.00 -5.60
N ALA A 212 30.13 6.72 -6.86
CA ALA A 212 30.53 7.74 -7.83
C ALA A 212 29.45 8.81 -8.03
N SER A 213 28.17 8.44 -7.97
CA SER A 213 27.05 9.38 -7.99
C SER A 213 27.07 10.31 -6.77
N TYR A 214 27.31 9.76 -5.57
CA TYR A 214 27.41 10.56 -4.34
C TYR A 214 28.62 11.52 -4.39
N ASP A 215 29.77 11.05 -4.89
CA ASP A 215 30.96 11.87 -5.06
C ASP A 215 30.73 13.03 -6.04
N ALA A 216 29.80 12.85 -7.00
CA ALA A 216 29.34 13.89 -7.92
C ALA A 216 28.21 14.77 -7.35
N GLY A 217 27.77 14.54 -6.10
CA GLY A 217 26.72 15.30 -5.43
C GLY A 217 25.30 14.90 -5.84
N VAL A 218 25.11 13.74 -6.50
CA VAL A 218 23.80 13.23 -6.91
C VAL A 218 23.36 12.11 -5.95
N THR A 219 22.22 12.31 -5.32
CA THR A 219 21.66 11.39 -4.32
C THR A 219 20.76 10.31 -4.97
N ASP A 220 20.32 9.34 -4.18
CA ASP A 220 19.57 8.16 -4.61
C ASP A 220 18.36 8.49 -5.49
N GLU A 221 17.51 9.44 -5.08
CA GLU A 221 16.31 9.80 -5.83
C GLU A 221 16.60 10.16 -7.28
N PHE A 222 17.72 10.85 -7.52
CA PHE A 222 18.10 11.40 -8.83
C PHE A 222 19.21 10.59 -9.52
N PHE A 223 19.49 9.39 -9.02
CA PHE A 223 20.50 8.52 -9.60
C PHE A 223 20.19 8.22 -11.07
N GLU A 224 21.14 8.54 -11.96
CA GLU A 224 21.00 8.34 -13.40
C GLU A 224 20.94 6.84 -13.74
N PRO A 225 20.02 6.40 -14.61
CA PRO A 225 19.91 4.99 -14.96
C PRO A 225 21.19 4.42 -15.55
N VAL A 226 21.65 3.28 -14.99
CA VAL A 226 22.83 2.55 -15.47
C VAL A 226 22.54 1.06 -15.57
N VAL A 227 23.07 0.40 -16.58
CA VAL A 227 23.01 -1.05 -16.75
C VAL A 227 24.22 -1.69 -16.03
N CYS A 228 23.99 -2.75 -15.25
CA CYS A 228 25.02 -3.43 -14.46
C CYS A 228 25.29 -4.86 -14.97
N ALA A 229 24.35 -5.49 -15.68
CA ALA A 229 24.52 -6.84 -16.20
C ALA A 229 24.38 -6.89 -17.72
N LYS A 230 25.39 -7.43 -18.41
CA LYS A 230 25.28 -7.76 -19.84
C LYS A 230 24.25 -8.89 -20.01
N GLY A 231 23.17 -8.65 -20.76
CA GLY A 231 22.09 -9.62 -20.96
C GLY A 231 20.99 -9.56 -19.92
N GLY A 232 21.03 -8.63 -18.93
CA GLY A 232 20.02 -8.45 -17.91
C GLY A 232 18.80 -7.62 -18.34
N ARG A 233 18.73 -7.20 -19.60
CA ARG A 233 17.57 -6.45 -20.12
C ARG A 233 16.37 -7.39 -20.33
N ILE A 234 15.16 -6.84 -20.22
CA ILE A 234 13.92 -7.55 -20.48
C ILE A 234 13.81 -7.92 -21.96
N GLU A 235 13.51 -9.20 -22.25
CA GLU A 235 13.31 -9.74 -23.58
C GLU A 235 11.89 -10.29 -23.75
N GLU A 236 11.50 -10.55 -25.00
CA GLU A 236 10.23 -11.22 -25.30
C GLU A 236 10.19 -12.62 -24.67
N GLY A 237 9.08 -12.95 -24.00
CA GLY A 237 8.89 -14.24 -23.34
C GLY A 237 9.45 -14.33 -21.92
N ASP A 238 10.09 -13.27 -21.41
CA ASP A 238 10.51 -13.19 -20.02
C ASP A 238 9.31 -13.01 -19.08
N SER A 239 9.56 -13.25 -17.80
CA SER A 239 8.60 -12.94 -16.74
C SER A 239 9.09 -11.76 -15.89
N VAL A 240 8.19 -10.84 -15.57
CA VAL A 240 8.48 -9.65 -14.78
C VAL A 240 7.59 -9.62 -13.54
N ILE A 241 8.16 -9.43 -12.37
CA ILE A 241 7.43 -9.19 -11.12
C ILE A 241 7.79 -7.79 -10.62
N PHE A 242 6.80 -6.90 -10.54
CA PHE A 242 6.98 -5.59 -9.94
C PHE A 242 6.61 -5.66 -8.46
N LEU A 243 7.61 -5.53 -7.58
CA LEU A 243 7.47 -5.77 -6.15
C LEU A 243 6.76 -4.65 -5.37
N ASN A 244 6.60 -3.47 -5.97
CA ASN A 244 5.89 -2.37 -5.31
C ASN A 244 4.45 -2.77 -5.00
N PHE A 245 3.99 -2.49 -3.78
CA PHE A 245 2.60 -2.70 -3.38
C PHE A 245 1.76 -1.42 -3.46
N ARG A 246 2.34 -0.24 -3.47
CA ARG A 246 1.62 1.02 -3.67
C ARG A 246 1.54 1.37 -5.16
N PRO A 247 0.32 1.56 -5.71
CA PRO A 247 0.10 1.62 -7.15
C PRO A 247 0.50 2.93 -7.83
N ASP A 248 0.41 4.08 -7.15
CA ASP A 248 0.44 5.40 -7.76
C ASP A 248 1.69 5.67 -8.63
N ARG A 249 2.86 5.17 -8.24
CA ARG A 249 4.13 5.31 -8.95
C ARG A 249 4.58 4.06 -9.73
N ALA A 250 3.78 3.00 -9.70
CA ALA A 250 4.06 1.79 -10.48
C ALA A 250 3.31 1.78 -11.83
N ARG A 251 2.24 2.57 -11.97
CA ARG A 251 1.34 2.55 -13.13
C ARG A 251 2.03 2.86 -14.44
N GLU A 252 2.84 3.92 -14.50
CA GLU A 252 3.42 4.39 -15.75
C GLU A 252 4.41 3.39 -16.33
N MET A 253 5.36 2.89 -15.50
CA MET A 253 6.32 1.88 -15.93
C MET A 253 5.62 0.57 -16.31
N THR A 254 4.60 0.16 -15.56
CA THR A 254 3.81 -1.03 -15.90
C THR A 254 3.15 -0.87 -17.27
N ARG A 255 2.43 0.25 -17.52
CA ARG A 255 1.81 0.50 -18.83
C ARG A 255 2.84 0.52 -19.96
N ALA A 256 4.00 1.12 -19.72
CA ALA A 256 5.09 1.14 -20.69
C ALA A 256 5.59 -0.26 -21.07
N LEU A 257 5.48 -1.24 -20.19
CA LEU A 257 5.92 -2.62 -20.44
C LEU A 257 4.80 -3.51 -21.01
N VAL A 258 3.54 -3.34 -20.52
CA VAL A 258 2.47 -4.33 -20.79
C VAL A 258 1.42 -3.89 -21.81
N ASP A 259 1.27 -2.58 -22.08
CA ASP A 259 0.26 -2.09 -23.01
C ASP A 259 0.86 -1.92 -24.41
N PRO A 260 0.46 -2.74 -25.40
CA PRO A 260 0.98 -2.61 -26.75
C PRO A 260 0.65 -1.26 -27.41
N ASN A 261 -0.42 -0.60 -26.97
CA ASN A 261 -0.89 0.68 -27.52
C ASN A 261 -0.31 1.92 -26.78
N PHE A 262 0.54 1.71 -25.76
CA PHE A 262 1.15 2.84 -25.04
C PHE A 262 2.14 3.57 -25.93
N GLY A 263 1.81 4.80 -26.31
CA GLY A 263 2.56 5.63 -27.28
C GLY A 263 3.41 6.75 -26.68
N GLU A 264 3.41 6.91 -25.36
CA GLU A 264 4.03 8.07 -24.69
C GLU A 264 5.57 7.95 -24.61
N ILE A 265 6.12 6.75 -24.79
CA ILE A 265 7.56 6.50 -24.85
C ILE A 265 7.95 5.85 -26.17
N LYS A 266 9.22 6.00 -26.55
CA LYS A 266 9.78 5.39 -27.75
C LYS A 266 10.36 4.00 -27.43
N ARG A 267 9.64 2.95 -27.78
CA ARG A 267 10.12 1.57 -27.68
C ARG A 267 11.01 1.24 -28.88
N LYS A 268 12.33 1.39 -28.74
CA LYS A 268 13.30 1.14 -29.83
C LYS A 268 13.26 -0.27 -30.38
N ARG A 269 12.84 -1.23 -29.55
CA ARG A 269 12.75 -2.67 -29.86
C ARG A 269 11.31 -3.14 -30.14
N GLY A 270 10.35 -2.20 -30.19
CA GLY A 270 8.93 -2.49 -30.28
C GLY A 270 8.34 -2.93 -28.94
N PHE A 271 7.12 -3.45 -29.00
CA PHE A 271 6.47 -4.08 -27.86
C PHE A 271 7.07 -5.48 -27.61
N LEU A 272 7.41 -5.79 -26.38
CA LEU A 272 7.95 -7.07 -25.96
C LEU A 272 6.90 -7.76 -25.09
N PRO A 273 6.20 -8.79 -25.58
CA PRO A 273 5.28 -9.58 -24.76
C PRO A 273 6.03 -10.29 -23.63
N VAL A 274 5.61 -10.04 -22.39
CA VAL A 274 6.16 -10.64 -21.17
C VAL A 274 5.04 -11.18 -20.28
N HIS A 275 5.36 -12.13 -19.41
CA HIS A 275 4.47 -12.51 -18.31
C HIS A 275 4.66 -11.53 -17.14
N TYR A 276 3.68 -10.68 -16.91
CA TYR A 276 3.81 -9.59 -15.96
C TYR A 276 2.95 -9.78 -14.72
N VAL A 277 3.56 -9.62 -13.55
CA VAL A 277 2.88 -9.68 -12.25
C VAL A 277 3.05 -8.37 -11.52
N CYS A 278 1.92 -7.74 -11.22
CA CYS A 278 1.84 -6.66 -10.24
C CYS A 278 1.70 -7.27 -8.85
N THR A 279 2.44 -6.79 -7.86
CA THR A 279 2.28 -7.28 -6.49
C THR A 279 0.88 -6.99 -5.95
N THR A 280 0.36 -5.78 -6.19
CA THR A 280 -1.04 -5.41 -5.91
C THR A 280 -1.73 -4.95 -7.19
N GLU A 281 -3.03 -4.70 -7.16
CA GLU A 281 -3.75 -4.14 -8.30
C GLU A 281 -3.36 -2.66 -8.50
N TYR A 282 -2.62 -2.35 -9.57
CA TYR A 282 -2.22 -0.98 -9.86
C TYR A 282 -3.30 -0.18 -10.58
N ASP A 283 -4.05 -0.83 -11.45
CA ASP A 283 -5.15 -0.25 -12.23
C ASP A 283 -5.93 -1.40 -12.89
N ALA A 284 -7.22 -1.50 -12.60
CA ALA A 284 -8.10 -2.54 -13.15
C ALA A 284 -8.20 -2.55 -14.69
N SER A 285 -7.83 -1.43 -15.35
CA SER A 285 -7.83 -1.31 -16.82
C SER A 285 -6.52 -1.75 -17.48
N MET A 286 -5.49 -2.16 -16.72
CA MET A 286 -4.22 -2.59 -17.29
C MET A 286 -4.34 -3.92 -18.03
N PRO A 287 -3.94 -3.98 -19.31
CA PRO A 287 -3.92 -5.25 -20.03
C PRO A 287 -2.71 -6.11 -19.63
N ASN A 288 -2.77 -7.41 -19.90
CA ASN A 288 -1.63 -8.33 -19.86
C ASN A 288 -0.91 -8.41 -18.50
N VAL A 289 -1.63 -8.25 -17.39
CA VAL A 289 -1.10 -8.36 -16.05
C VAL A 289 -1.81 -9.41 -15.23
N SER A 290 -1.08 -10.04 -14.32
CA SER A 290 -1.61 -10.81 -13.19
C SER A 290 -1.36 -10.03 -11.90
N VAL A 291 -2.16 -10.29 -10.86
CA VAL A 291 -2.02 -9.62 -9.56
C VAL A 291 -1.76 -10.68 -8.50
N ALA A 292 -0.68 -10.50 -7.72
CA ALA A 292 -0.29 -11.46 -6.69
C ALA A 292 -1.13 -11.32 -5.41
N PHE A 293 -1.37 -10.10 -4.96
CA PHE A 293 -2.20 -9.75 -3.81
C PHE A 293 -3.33 -8.82 -4.25
N PRO A 294 -4.40 -9.37 -4.85
CA PRO A 294 -5.54 -8.57 -5.28
C PRO A 294 -6.22 -7.89 -4.08
N HIS A 295 -6.97 -6.84 -4.37
CA HIS A 295 -7.77 -6.18 -3.35
C HIS A 295 -8.83 -7.14 -2.83
N GLU A 296 -8.80 -7.45 -1.53
CA GLU A 296 -9.77 -8.35 -0.92
C GLU A 296 -11.10 -7.62 -0.72
N LYS A 297 -12.15 -8.15 -1.34
CA LYS A 297 -13.50 -7.72 -1.00
C LYS A 297 -13.83 -8.21 0.40
N LEU A 298 -14.07 -7.28 1.31
CA LEU A 298 -14.49 -7.64 2.65
C LEU A 298 -15.92 -8.16 2.61
N GLU A 299 -16.08 -9.44 2.89
CA GLU A 299 -17.38 -10.13 2.97
C GLU A 299 -17.78 -10.37 4.43
N ASN A 300 -19.07 -10.53 4.66
CA ASN A 300 -19.66 -10.81 5.97
C ASN A 300 -19.28 -9.74 7.02
N ILE A 301 -19.22 -8.49 6.55
CA ILE A 301 -19.00 -7.32 7.42
C ILE A 301 -20.26 -7.01 8.22
N PHE A 302 -20.13 -6.20 9.27
CA PHE A 302 -21.21 -5.96 10.24
C PHE A 302 -22.51 -5.48 9.59
N GLY A 303 -22.44 -4.48 8.69
CA GLY A 303 -23.62 -3.96 7.99
C GLY A 303 -24.31 -5.00 7.09
N GLU A 304 -23.51 -5.81 6.39
CA GLU A 304 -24.03 -6.93 5.58
C GLU A 304 -24.67 -8.01 6.44
N TYR A 305 -24.05 -8.33 7.58
CA TYR A 305 -24.58 -9.34 8.51
C TYR A 305 -25.91 -8.92 9.12
N LEU A 306 -26.04 -7.67 9.59
CA LEU A 306 -27.31 -7.11 10.06
C LEU A 306 -28.40 -7.20 8.99
N SER A 307 -28.06 -6.84 7.75
CA SER A 307 -28.97 -6.93 6.62
C SER A 307 -29.45 -8.38 6.36
N LYS A 308 -28.56 -9.37 6.42
CA LYS A 308 -28.91 -10.80 6.28
C LYS A 308 -29.86 -11.28 7.39
N LEU A 309 -29.78 -10.68 8.58
CA LEU A 309 -30.70 -10.96 9.68
C LEU A 309 -32.04 -10.20 9.58
N GLY A 310 -32.24 -9.34 8.56
CA GLY A 310 -33.41 -8.51 8.39
C GLY A 310 -33.48 -7.36 9.40
N MET A 311 -32.38 -7.02 10.07
CA MET A 311 -32.30 -5.94 11.05
C MET A 311 -32.16 -4.58 10.36
N THR A 312 -32.70 -3.56 11.03
CA THR A 312 -32.61 -2.16 10.60
C THR A 312 -31.41 -1.45 11.26
N GLN A 313 -30.68 -0.67 10.49
CA GLN A 313 -29.50 0.03 10.97
C GLN A 313 -29.46 1.49 10.51
N LEU A 314 -28.90 2.36 11.34
CA LEU A 314 -28.72 3.77 11.05
C LEU A 314 -27.24 4.16 11.19
N ARG A 315 -26.73 4.93 10.20
CA ARG A 315 -25.42 5.59 10.24
C ARG A 315 -25.63 7.08 10.45
N VAL A 316 -25.02 7.65 11.49
CA VAL A 316 -25.12 9.09 11.80
C VAL A 316 -23.76 9.68 12.01
N ALA A 317 -23.45 10.74 11.28
CA ALA A 317 -22.26 11.55 11.51
C ALA A 317 -22.39 12.92 10.85
N GLU A 318 -21.52 13.83 11.23
CA GLU A 318 -21.31 15.06 10.46
C GLU A 318 -20.39 14.82 9.27
N THR A 319 -20.27 15.80 8.36
CA THR A 319 -19.55 15.68 7.08
C THR A 319 -18.15 15.09 7.24
N GLU A 320 -17.36 15.57 8.21
CA GLU A 320 -15.99 15.12 8.48
C GLU A 320 -15.87 13.64 8.89
N LYS A 321 -16.93 13.09 9.48
CA LYS A 321 -16.98 11.72 10.01
C LYS A 321 -17.99 10.82 9.28
N TYR A 322 -18.52 11.28 8.15
CA TYR A 322 -19.50 10.51 7.39
C TYR A 322 -18.90 9.31 6.65
N ALA A 323 -17.79 9.51 5.95
CA ALA A 323 -17.07 8.41 5.29
C ALA A 323 -16.61 7.32 6.29
N PRO A 324 -16.08 7.66 7.49
CA PRO A 324 -15.81 6.68 8.55
C PRO A 324 -16.97 5.74 8.85
N VAL A 325 -18.17 6.25 9.10
CA VAL A 325 -19.34 5.41 9.49
C VAL A 325 -20.08 4.79 8.31
N THR A 326 -19.74 5.15 7.08
CA THR A 326 -20.35 4.62 5.85
C THR A 326 -19.34 3.84 5.01
N PHE A 327 -18.54 4.51 4.21
CA PHE A 327 -17.62 3.91 3.26
C PHE A 327 -16.60 2.98 3.94
N PHE A 328 -15.86 3.47 4.94
CA PHE A 328 -14.82 2.66 5.61
C PHE A 328 -15.46 1.54 6.47
N PHE A 329 -16.53 1.87 7.19
CA PHE A 329 -17.24 0.88 7.99
C PHE A 329 -17.90 -0.22 7.13
N ASN A 330 -18.25 0.09 5.88
CA ASN A 330 -18.76 -0.85 4.90
C ASN A 330 -17.63 -1.49 4.03
N GLY A 331 -16.39 -1.47 4.53
CA GLY A 331 -15.27 -2.14 3.87
C GLY A 331 -14.89 -1.58 2.51
N GLY A 332 -14.96 -0.24 2.34
CA GLY A 332 -14.67 0.43 1.08
C GLY A 332 -15.82 0.36 0.05
N GLN A 333 -17.05 0.07 0.48
CA GLN A 333 -18.21 0.00 -0.40
C GLN A 333 -19.13 1.21 -0.19
N GLU A 334 -19.46 1.92 -1.27
CA GLU A 334 -20.45 3.02 -1.25
C GLU A 334 -21.89 2.55 -1.16
N SER A 335 -22.15 1.31 -1.54
CA SER A 335 -23.49 0.71 -1.55
C SER A 335 -24.12 0.71 -0.15
N VAL A 336 -25.42 1.01 -0.12
CA VAL A 336 -26.26 0.94 1.09
C VAL A 336 -26.82 -0.48 1.20
N PHE A 337 -26.65 -1.10 2.36
CA PHE A 337 -27.22 -2.42 2.60
C PHE A 337 -28.76 -2.35 2.81
N PRO A 338 -29.52 -3.40 2.47
CA PRO A 338 -30.92 -3.46 2.83
C PRO A 338 -31.13 -3.24 4.33
N GLY A 339 -32.04 -2.35 4.70
CA GLY A 339 -32.28 -1.95 6.10
C GLY A 339 -31.32 -0.89 6.66
N GLU A 340 -30.36 -0.41 5.86
CA GLU A 340 -29.44 0.67 6.26
C GLU A 340 -30.00 2.04 5.85
N ASP A 341 -30.20 2.92 6.82
CA ASP A 341 -30.43 4.35 6.60
C ASP A 341 -29.17 5.15 6.93
N ARG A 342 -28.99 6.27 6.25
CA ARG A 342 -27.87 7.20 6.46
C ARG A 342 -28.37 8.59 6.80
N CYS A 343 -27.79 9.22 7.80
CA CYS A 343 -28.08 10.59 8.21
C CYS A 343 -26.79 11.41 8.28
N LEU A 344 -26.66 12.32 7.33
CA LEU A 344 -25.55 13.27 7.26
C LEU A 344 -25.97 14.60 7.85
N ILE A 345 -25.23 15.10 8.81
CA ILE A 345 -25.35 16.44 9.38
C ILE A 345 -24.20 17.30 8.87
N PRO A 346 -24.45 18.50 8.32
CA PRO A 346 -23.35 19.33 7.84
C PRO A 346 -22.39 19.74 8.97
N SER A 347 -21.08 19.59 8.74
CA SER A 347 -20.05 20.17 9.63
C SER A 347 -20.09 21.70 9.58
N PRO A 348 -19.58 22.40 10.61
CA PRO A 348 -19.52 23.85 10.64
C PRO A 348 -18.71 24.41 9.47
N LYS A 349 -19.20 25.49 8.85
CA LYS A 349 -18.51 26.20 7.77
C LYS A 349 -17.57 27.24 8.32
N VAL A 350 -16.45 26.81 8.91
CA VAL A 350 -15.38 27.65 9.49
C VAL A 350 -14.06 27.36 8.78
N ALA A 351 -13.11 28.26 8.85
CA ALA A 351 -11.81 28.09 8.21
C ALA A 351 -10.99 26.96 8.86
N THR A 352 -11.04 26.89 10.18
CA THR A 352 -10.41 25.85 11.01
C THR A 352 -11.35 25.51 12.18
N TYR A 353 -11.35 24.27 12.65
CA TYR A 353 -12.35 23.80 13.61
C TYR A 353 -12.09 24.25 15.05
N ASP A 354 -10.92 24.79 15.36
CA ASP A 354 -10.65 25.49 16.62
C ASP A 354 -11.55 26.72 16.82
N LEU A 355 -12.09 27.29 15.73
CA LEU A 355 -13.07 28.38 15.76
C LEU A 355 -14.48 27.92 16.17
N LYS A 356 -14.75 26.61 16.12
CA LYS A 356 -16.01 26.00 16.55
C LYS A 356 -15.76 24.58 17.09
N PRO A 357 -15.11 24.44 18.24
CA PRO A 357 -14.64 23.15 18.76
C PRO A 357 -15.79 22.19 19.13
N GLU A 358 -17.00 22.68 19.41
CA GLU A 358 -18.16 21.83 19.63
C GLU A 358 -18.66 21.13 18.37
N MET A 359 -18.13 21.51 17.20
CA MET A 359 -18.50 20.93 15.90
C MET A 359 -20.03 20.90 15.70
N SER A 360 -20.58 19.83 15.15
CA SER A 360 -22.02 19.62 15.01
C SER A 360 -22.61 18.68 16.08
N ALA A 361 -21.90 18.44 17.18
CA ALA A 361 -22.31 17.51 18.21
C ALA A 361 -23.74 17.78 18.78
N PRO A 362 -24.15 19.05 19.03
CA PRO A 362 -25.54 19.31 19.47
C PRO A 362 -26.59 18.83 18.46
N ALA A 363 -26.40 19.14 17.17
CA ALA A 363 -27.36 18.74 16.13
C ALA A 363 -27.35 17.21 15.90
N ILE A 364 -26.19 16.56 15.98
CA ILE A 364 -26.09 15.10 15.94
C ILE A 364 -26.85 14.48 17.12
N THR A 365 -26.70 15.03 18.32
CA THR A 365 -27.35 14.52 19.52
C THR A 365 -28.87 14.63 19.42
N GLU A 366 -29.42 15.78 18.99
CA GLU A 366 -30.85 15.97 18.79
C GLU A 366 -31.41 14.98 17.77
N GLU A 367 -30.76 14.82 16.64
CA GLU A 367 -31.19 13.87 15.60
C GLU A 367 -31.09 12.42 16.07
N ALA A 368 -30.02 12.06 16.79
CA ALA A 368 -29.87 10.72 17.36
C ALA A 368 -31.00 10.38 18.35
N ILE A 369 -31.31 11.30 19.25
CA ILE A 369 -32.42 11.11 20.20
C ILE A 369 -33.72 10.89 19.43
N ARG A 370 -34.04 11.73 18.46
CA ARG A 370 -35.23 11.60 17.63
C ARG A 370 -35.33 10.25 16.92
N ARG A 371 -34.21 9.74 16.44
CA ARG A 371 -34.11 8.43 15.77
C ARG A 371 -34.27 7.26 16.76
N ILE A 372 -33.68 7.37 17.95
CA ILE A 372 -33.85 6.38 19.02
C ILE A 372 -35.30 6.29 19.45
N GLU A 373 -35.94 7.44 19.72
CA GLU A 373 -37.36 7.53 20.15
C GLU A 373 -38.34 7.00 19.09
N SER A 374 -37.96 7.02 17.82
CA SER A 374 -38.78 6.44 16.75
C SER A 374 -38.96 4.92 16.85
N GLY A 375 -38.11 4.22 17.58
CA GLY A 375 -38.10 2.76 17.68
C GLY A 375 -37.89 2.02 16.35
N LYS A 376 -37.44 2.73 15.31
CA LYS A 376 -37.26 2.17 13.97
C LYS A 376 -36.02 1.27 13.82
N TYR A 377 -34.95 1.59 14.54
CA TYR A 377 -33.66 1.00 14.29
C TYR A 377 -33.25 0.02 15.39
N ASP A 378 -32.79 -1.17 14.97
CA ASP A 378 -32.21 -2.18 15.85
C ASP A 378 -30.77 -1.81 16.26
N VAL A 379 -30.00 -1.17 15.33
CA VAL A 379 -28.63 -0.75 15.55
C VAL A 379 -28.42 0.67 15.04
N ILE A 380 -27.74 1.48 15.85
CA ILE A 380 -27.34 2.84 15.48
C ILE A 380 -25.81 2.96 15.60
N ILE A 381 -25.15 3.37 14.52
CA ILE A 381 -23.72 3.63 14.46
C ILE A 381 -23.54 5.14 14.27
N LEU A 382 -22.99 5.76 15.30
CA LEU A 382 -22.82 7.20 15.38
C LEU A 382 -21.37 7.53 15.70
N ASN A 383 -20.80 8.52 14.99
CA ASN A 383 -19.50 9.04 15.29
C ASN A 383 -19.56 10.57 15.49
N PHE A 384 -19.14 11.02 16.66
CA PHE A 384 -18.90 12.43 16.94
C PHE A 384 -17.49 12.80 16.46
N ALA A 385 -17.37 13.98 15.86
CA ALA A 385 -16.07 14.54 15.52
C ALA A 385 -15.22 14.81 16.77
N ASN A 386 -13.93 14.71 16.61
CA ASN A 386 -12.92 15.07 17.60
C ASN A 386 -12.59 16.56 17.54
#